data_2e84a958a16ad4224d6a3880066466fe
#
_entry.id   2e84a958a16ad4224d6a3880066466fe
#
_cell.length_a   1.000
_cell.length_b   1.000
_cell.length_c   1.000
_cell.angle_alpha   90.00
_cell.angle_beta   90.00
_cell.angle_gamma   90.00
#
_symmetry.space_group_name_H-M   'P 1'
#
loop_
_entity.id
_entity.type
_entity.pdbx_description
1 polymer ?
#
loop_
_entity_poly.entity_id
_entity_poly.type
_entity_poly.pdbx_seq_one_letter_code
_entity_poly.pdbx_strand_id
1 'polypeptide(L)' 'MLSSEEDKKNLVRLQDLVEKLQIKVKTYKKQAEEAEEVANTNLSKYRRMQHELEESEERAEMAEAQVNKMRSRRDAEFN' A
#
# COMPACT_ATOMS: atom_id res chain seq x y z
N MET A 1 2.08 10.23 58.56
CA MET A 1 0.94 9.84 57.67
C MET A 1 0.97 10.64 56.42
N LEU A 2 1.05 10.03 55.31
CA LEU A 2 0.94 10.71 54.02
C LEU A 2 -0.42 11.40 53.97
N SER A 3 -0.42 12.67 53.60
CA SER A 3 -1.65 13.41 53.57
C SER A 3 -2.56 12.82 52.45
N SER A 4 -3.80 12.59 52.76
CA SER A 4 -4.80 12.15 51.78
C SER A 4 -4.99 13.14 50.64
N GLU A 5 -4.55 14.37 50.79
CA GLU A 5 -4.52 15.38 49.75
C GLU A 5 -3.48 15.15 48.71
N GLU A 6 -2.28 14.69 49.13
CA GLU A 6 -1.20 14.34 48.23
C GLU A 6 -1.56 13.09 47.40
N ASP A 7 -2.19 12.10 48.02
CA ASP A 7 -2.71 10.93 47.37
C ASP A 7 -3.80 11.26 46.35
N LYS A 8 -4.69 12.20 46.69
CA LYS A 8 -5.72 12.68 45.78
C LYS A 8 -5.13 13.37 44.56
N LYS A 9 -4.11 14.21 44.75
CA LYS A 9 -3.41 14.87 43.64
C LYS A 9 -2.72 13.87 42.73
N ASN A 10 -2.08 12.86 43.30
CA ASN A 10 -1.42 11.79 42.55
C ASN A 10 -2.43 10.99 41.78
N LEU A 11 -3.59 10.71 42.37
CA LEU A 11 -4.66 9.97 41.67
C LEU A 11 -5.19 10.74 40.47
N VAL A 12 -5.43 12.06 40.63
CA VAL A 12 -5.88 12.91 39.53
C VAL A 12 -4.84 12.96 38.41
N ARG A 13 -3.54 13.07 38.74
CA ARG A 13 -2.46 13.06 37.75
C ARG A 13 -2.42 11.74 36.99
N LEU A 14 -2.59 10.63 37.68
CA LEU A 14 -2.62 9.30 37.06
C LEU A 14 -3.82 9.14 36.15
N GLN A 15 -4.99 9.61 36.56
CA GLN A 15 -6.20 9.58 35.74
C GLN A 15 -6.03 10.42 34.46
N ASP A 16 -5.46 11.62 34.57
CA ASP A 16 -5.16 12.48 33.43
C ASP A 16 -4.18 11.78 32.47
N LEU A 17 -3.15 11.17 33.03
CA LEU A 17 -2.15 10.45 32.24
C LEU A 17 -2.78 9.27 31.48
N VAL A 18 -3.63 8.50 32.16
CA VAL A 18 -4.36 7.38 31.54
C VAL A 18 -5.24 7.87 30.40
N GLU A 19 -5.99 8.95 30.61
CA GLU A 19 -6.83 9.56 29.57
C GLU A 19 -6.01 9.99 28.35
N LYS A 20 -4.89 10.67 28.58
CA LYS A 20 -3.98 11.09 27.50
C LYS A 20 -3.41 9.90 26.74
N LEU A 21 -3.01 8.85 27.45
CA LEU A 21 -2.51 7.63 26.85
C LEU A 21 -3.59 6.93 26.02
N GLN A 22 -4.81 6.87 26.52
CA GLN A 22 -5.93 6.29 25.79
C GLN A 22 -6.21 7.04 24.47
N ILE A 23 -6.16 8.37 24.51
CA ILE A 23 -6.31 9.20 23.31
C ILE A 23 -5.18 8.93 22.31
N LYS A 24 -3.94 8.86 22.79
CA LYS A 24 -2.78 8.53 21.94
C LYS A 24 -2.90 7.17 21.30
N VAL A 25 -3.34 6.18 22.07
CA VAL A 25 -3.55 4.82 21.55
C VAL A 25 -4.59 4.82 20.42
N LYS A 26 -5.72 5.51 20.63
CA LYS A 26 -6.76 5.63 19.61
C LYS A 26 -6.24 6.33 18.36
N THR A 27 -5.47 7.39 18.53
CA THR A 27 -4.88 8.14 17.42
C THR A 27 -3.90 7.27 16.63
N TYR A 28 -3.00 6.58 17.29
CA TYR A 28 -2.03 5.70 16.65
C TYR A 28 -2.71 4.52 15.95
N LYS A 29 -3.74 3.96 16.56
CA LYS A 29 -4.52 2.88 15.95
C LYS A 29 -5.19 3.35 14.67
N LYS A 30 -5.79 4.53 14.69
CA LYS A 30 -6.41 5.13 13.50
C LYS A 30 -5.39 5.40 12.40
N GLN A 31 -4.23 5.94 12.76
CA GLN A 31 -3.14 6.18 11.81
C GLN A 31 -2.63 4.88 11.20
N ALA A 32 -2.50 3.82 12.01
CA ALA A 32 -2.08 2.52 11.52
C ALA A 32 -3.11 1.93 10.55
N GLU A 33 -4.40 2.03 10.85
CA GLU A 33 -5.48 1.59 9.97
C GLU A 33 -5.48 2.35 8.65
N GLU A 34 -5.29 3.67 8.70
CA GLU A 34 -5.20 4.52 7.50
C GLU A 34 -3.97 4.17 6.66
N ALA A 35 -2.83 3.94 7.30
CA ALA A 35 -1.61 3.53 6.60
C ALA A 35 -1.77 2.16 5.93
N GLU A 36 -2.42 1.22 6.60
CA GLU A 36 -2.72 -0.10 6.04
C GLU A 36 -3.64 0.00 4.83
N GLU A 37 -4.68 0.82 4.91
CA GLU A 37 -5.60 1.06 3.81
C GLU A 37 -4.89 1.66 2.60
N VAL A 38 -4.03 2.65 2.82
CA VAL A 38 -3.21 3.25 1.75
C VAL A 38 -2.28 2.21 1.13
N ALA A 39 -1.63 1.40 1.95
CA ALA A 39 -0.74 0.34 1.47
C ALA A 39 -1.49 -0.70 0.63
N ASN A 40 -2.68 -1.11 1.06
CA ASN A 40 -3.52 -2.05 0.32
C ASN A 40 -4.00 -1.46 -1.01
N THR A 41 -4.38 -0.19 -1.03
CA THR A 41 -4.78 0.50 -2.25
C THR A 41 -3.61 0.58 -3.24
N ASN A 42 -2.43 0.93 -2.76
CA ASN A 42 -1.23 1.02 -3.58
C ASN A 42 -0.83 -0.36 -4.13
N LEU A 43 -0.94 -1.40 -3.34
CA LEU A 43 -0.66 -2.76 -3.77
C LEU A 43 -1.62 -3.21 -4.88
N SER A 44 -2.91 -2.90 -4.76
CA SER A 44 -3.90 -3.20 -5.78
C SER A 44 -3.60 -2.48 -7.09
N LYS A 45 -3.22 -1.20 -7.01
CA LYS A 45 -2.81 -0.40 -8.18
C LYS A 45 -1.57 -0.98 -8.84
N TYR A 46 -0.58 -1.37 -8.04
CA TYR A 46 0.66 -1.97 -8.53
C TYR A 46 0.37 -3.26 -9.30
N ARG A 47 -0.46 -4.14 -8.75
CA ARG A 47 -0.82 -5.40 -9.40
C ARG A 47 -1.56 -5.17 -10.73
N ARG A 48 -2.44 -4.17 -10.77
CA ARG A 48 -3.14 -3.81 -12.00
C ARG A 48 -2.16 -3.32 -13.06
N MET A 49 -1.26 -2.42 -12.68
CA MET A 49 -0.25 -1.88 -13.59
C MET A 49 0.68 -2.99 -14.11
N GLN A 50 1.08 -3.90 -13.26
CA GLN A 50 1.90 -5.05 -13.64
C GLN A 50 1.17 -5.94 -14.66
N HIS A 51 -0.10 -6.20 -14.45
CA HIS A 51 -0.93 -6.98 -15.36
C HIS A 51 -1.09 -6.27 -16.72
N GLU A 52 -1.34 -4.97 -16.71
CA GLU A 52 -1.42 -4.16 -17.94
C GLU A 52 -0.10 -4.17 -18.71
N LEU A 53 1.02 -4.11 -18.00
CA LEU A 53 2.33 -4.18 -18.62
C LEU A 53 2.57 -5.55 -19.28
N GLU A 54 2.25 -6.62 -18.58
CA GLU A 54 2.37 -7.99 -19.12
C GLU A 54 1.52 -8.18 -20.38
N GLU A 55 0.28 -7.68 -20.36
CA GLU A 55 -0.59 -7.74 -21.54
C GLU A 55 -0.02 -6.93 -22.72
N SER A 56 0.52 -5.75 -22.41
CA SER A 56 1.14 -4.89 -23.42
C SER A 56 2.37 -5.55 -24.03
N GLU A 57 3.20 -6.19 -23.22
CA GLU A 57 4.37 -6.93 -23.68
C GLU A 57 3.97 -8.11 -24.57
N GLU A 58 2.94 -8.86 -24.19
CA GLU A 58 2.43 -9.97 -25.01
C GLU A 58 1.92 -9.49 -26.36
N ARG A 59 1.20 -8.36 -26.40
CA ARG A 59 0.73 -7.77 -27.65
C ARG A 59 1.88 -7.32 -28.53
N ALA A 60 2.91 -6.73 -27.92
CA ALA A 60 4.11 -6.32 -28.65
C ALA A 60 4.85 -7.52 -29.24
N GLU A 61 5.00 -8.59 -28.48
CA GLU A 61 5.64 -9.84 -28.95
C GLU A 61 4.84 -10.47 -30.10
N MET A 62 3.53 -10.49 -30.00
CA MET A 62 2.67 -10.99 -31.09
C MET A 62 2.80 -10.15 -32.36
N ALA A 63 2.84 -8.83 -32.21
CA ALA A 63 3.01 -7.91 -33.33
C ALA A 63 4.39 -8.11 -34.00
N GLU A 64 5.44 -8.26 -33.21
CA GLU A 64 6.79 -8.58 -33.73
C GLU A 64 6.82 -9.90 -34.46
N ALA A 65 6.18 -10.92 -33.90
CA ALA A 65 6.10 -12.23 -34.54
C ALA A 65 5.40 -12.18 -35.93
N GLN A 66 4.31 -11.36 -35.99
CA GLN A 66 3.61 -11.16 -37.27
C GLN A 66 4.46 -10.41 -38.27
N VAL A 67 5.16 -9.38 -37.86
CA VAL A 67 6.08 -8.65 -38.73
C VAL A 67 7.18 -9.52 -39.23
N ASN A 68 7.76 -10.37 -38.39
CA ASN A 68 8.80 -11.31 -38.76
C ASN A 68 8.28 -12.37 -39.76
N LYS A 69 7.05 -12.83 -39.57
CA LYS A 69 6.40 -13.73 -40.55
C LYS A 69 6.22 -13.09 -41.92
N MET A 70 5.76 -11.84 -41.94
CA MET A 70 5.57 -11.06 -43.16
C MET A 70 6.90 -10.86 -43.89
N ARG A 71 7.95 -10.54 -43.15
CA ARG A 71 9.30 -10.39 -43.71
C ARG A 71 9.83 -11.65 -44.28
N SER A 72 9.64 -12.80 -43.62
CA SER A 72 10.06 -14.11 -44.12
C SER A 72 9.33 -14.48 -45.38
N ARG A 73 8.03 -14.24 -45.49
CA ARG A 73 7.24 -14.46 -46.70
C ARG A 73 7.73 -13.60 -47.86
N ARG A 74 7.95 -12.30 -47.56
CA ARG A 74 8.46 -11.34 -48.53
C ARG A 74 9.80 -11.79 -49.10
N ASP A 75 10.73 -12.17 -48.23
CA ASP A 75 12.06 -12.64 -48.63
C ASP A 75 11.98 -13.91 -49.43
N ALA A 76 11.10 -14.85 -49.08
CA ALA A 76 10.87 -16.09 -49.83
C ALA A 76 10.26 -15.81 -51.20
N GLU A 77 9.39 -14.82 -51.35
CA GLU A 77 8.78 -14.44 -52.64
C GLU A 77 9.77 -13.77 -53.58
N PHE A 78 10.77 -13.08 -53.03
CA PHE A 78 11.79 -12.42 -53.84
C PHE A 78 12.96 -13.28 -54.23
N ASN A 79 13.10 -14.42 -53.61
CA ASN A 79 14.10 -15.41 -53.96
C ASN A 79 13.50 -16.57 -54.77
#